data_6034a6fec74640c3d3077733b3f0f7f8
#
_entry.id   6034a6fec74640c3d3077733b3f0f7f8
#
_cell.length_a   1.000
_cell.length_b   1.000
_cell.length_c   1.000
_cell.angle_alpha   90.00
_cell.angle_beta   90.00
_cell.angle_gamma   90.00
#
_symmetry.space_group_name_H-M   'P 1'
#
loop_
_entity.id
_entity.type
_entity.pdbx_description
1 polymer ?
#
loop_
_entity_poly.entity_id
_entity_poly.type
_entity_poly.pdbx_seq_one_letter_code
_entity_poly.pdbx_strand_id
1 'polypeptide(L)'
;VGGTKALVRISVRSGFKNNNSRQYKQRNKRDSRKREKRSYEPKKPRVEADPNEQLKVSVDFLQGLIDSFGLDGKVEGEVEDKNLVVNVKGEQTEALVGEKGIIIRSLHELTRTAIQRKTGAGTRLRLDVADYALKRKEALTIYAERLTKQILEDKQEVMLEPMNSVDRKTLHDAVAEIDGIKSYS
;
A
#
# COMPACT_ATOMS: atom_id res chain seq x y z
N VAL A 1 -2.99 11.15 -6.32
CA VAL A 1 -4.04 11.02 -5.31
C VAL A 1 -3.37 10.51 -4.05
N GLY A 2 -2.99 11.44 -3.15
CA GLY A 2 -2.29 11.12 -1.93
C GLY A 2 -3.20 10.36 -0.97
N GLY A 3 -2.95 9.07 -0.78
CA GLY A 3 -3.53 8.34 0.33
C GLY A 3 -3.12 9.02 1.63
N THR A 4 -4.08 9.33 2.48
CA THR A 4 -3.85 9.95 3.77
C THR A 4 -2.87 9.11 4.59
N LYS A 5 -1.67 9.64 4.80
CA LYS A 5 -0.71 9.03 5.72
C LYS A 5 -1.25 9.21 7.13
N ALA A 6 -1.53 8.13 7.84
CA ALA A 6 -1.95 8.18 9.22
C ALA A 6 -0.83 7.71 10.14
N LEU A 7 -0.81 8.29 11.34
CA LEU A 7 0.13 7.94 12.40
C LEU A 7 -0.28 6.62 13.06
N VAL A 8 0.67 5.80 13.47
CA VAL A 8 0.45 4.64 14.31
C VAL A 8 0.97 4.93 15.71
N ARG A 9 0.16 4.63 16.72
CA ARG A 9 0.48 4.76 18.13
C ARG A 9 0.48 3.37 18.75
N ILE A 10 1.50 3.06 19.50
CA ILE A 10 1.65 1.78 20.20
C ILE A 10 1.85 2.04 21.69
N SER A 11 1.08 1.37 22.56
CA SER A 11 1.15 1.54 24.01
C SER A 11 0.87 0.24 24.76
N VAL A 12 1.29 0.17 26.02
CA VAL A 12 0.96 -0.94 26.92
C VAL A 12 -0.55 -1.00 27.16
N ARG A 13 -1.09 -2.19 27.25
CA ARG A 13 -2.50 -2.47 27.55
C ARG A 13 -2.81 -2.15 29.02
N SER A 14 -2.90 -0.86 29.38
CA SER A 14 -3.39 -0.44 30.68
C SER A 14 -4.91 -0.31 30.64
N GLY A 15 -5.60 -0.67 31.75
CA GLY A 15 -7.06 -0.65 31.87
C GLY A 15 -7.73 0.73 31.81
N PHE A 16 -7.16 1.67 31.10
CA PHE A 16 -7.70 3.03 30.95
C PHE A 16 -8.93 3.03 30.04
N LYS A 17 -10.10 3.24 30.63
CA LYS A 17 -11.33 3.58 29.90
C LYS A 17 -11.15 4.95 29.25
N ASN A 18 -10.91 4.95 27.93
CA ASN A 18 -10.82 6.19 27.18
C ASN A 18 -12.22 6.81 27.02
N ASN A 19 -12.50 7.88 27.76
CA ASN A 19 -13.77 8.61 27.73
C ASN A 19 -14.01 9.40 26.43
N ASN A 20 -13.06 9.40 25.48
CA ASN A 20 -13.17 10.17 24.24
C ASN A 20 -14.05 9.50 23.16
N SER A 21 -14.44 8.24 23.34
CA SER A 21 -15.28 7.53 22.35
C SER A 21 -16.70 8.11 22.20
N ARG A 22 -17.19 8.87 23.17
CA ARG A 22 -18.54 9.48 23.12
C ARG A 22 -18.62 10.73 22.26
N GLN A 23 -17.55 11.53 22.16
CA GLN A 23 -17.55 12.74 21.32
C GLN A 23 -17.43 12.41 19.81
N TYR A 24 -16.71 11.35 19.43
CA TYR A 24 -16.60 10.92 18.03
C TYR A 24 -17.90 10.38 17.46
N LYS A 25 -18.71 9.68 18.27
CA LYS A 25 -20.01 9.14 17.82
C LYS A 25 -21.07 10.22 17.60
N GLN A 26 -20.99 11.36 18.28
CA GLN A 26 -21.95 12.45 18.10
C GLN A 26 -21.64 13.33 16.86
N ARG A 27 -20.37 13.50 16.49
CA ARG A 27 -19.98 14.25 15.27
C ARG A 27 -20.42 13.50 14.00
N ASN A 28 -20.21 12.21 13.93
CA ASN A 28 -20.58 11.41 12.75
C ASN A 28 -22.11 11.32 12.51
N LYS A 29 -22.96 11.50 13.54
CA LYS A 29 -24.42 11.52 13.37
C LYS A 29 -24.96 12.80 12.75
N ARG A 30 -24.23 13.91 12.83
CA ARG A 30 -24.64 15.20 12.22
C ARG A 30 -24.27 15.31 10.75
N ASP A 31 -23.15 14.70 10.33
CA ASP A 31 -22.68 14.73 8.93
C ASP A 31 -23.42 13.75 8.02
N SER A 32 -23.99 12.66 8.57
CA SER A 32 -24.75 11.68 7.77
C SER A 32 -26.07 12.18 7.22
N ARG A 33 -26.61 13.30 7.75
CA ARG A 33 -27.89 13.89 7.28
C ARG A 33 -27.77 14.84 6.09
N LYS A 34 -26.54 15.21 5.69
CA LYS A 34 -26.26 16.15 4.59
C LYS A 34 -25.62 15.50 3.36
N ARG A 35 -25.55 14.16 3.31
CA ARG A 35 -25.24 13.50 2.04
C ARG A 35 -26.50 13.51 1.19
N GLU A 36 -26.70 14.61 0.45
CA GLU A 36 -27.58 14.63 -0.72
C GLU A 36 -27.29 13.38 -1.54
N LYS A 37 -28.35 12.66 -1.88
CA LYS A 37 -28.29 11.53 -2.80
C LYS A 37 -27.65 12.02 -4.09
N ARG A 38 -26.33 11.88 -4.22
CA ARG A 38 -25.68 12.03 -5.51
C ARG A 38 -26.41 11.07 -6.44
N SER A 39 -27.08 11.63 -7.45
CA SER A 39 -27.72 10.85 -8.49
C SER A 39 -26.72 9.81 -8.99
N TYR A 40 -27.11 8.54 -8.88
CA TYR A 40 -26.29 7.43 -9.35
C TYR A 40 -26.34 7.47 -10.88
N GLU A 41 -25.44 8.23 -11.49
CA GLU A 41 -25.24 8.12 -12.92
C GLU A 41 -24.73 6.69 -13.19
N PRO A 42 -25.40 5.94 -14.08
CA PRO A 42 -24.93 4.61 -14.45
C PRO A 42 -23.51 4.73 -14.98
N LYS A 43 -22.59 4.05 -14.31
CA LYS A 43 -21.19 3.99 -14.75
C LYS A 43 -21.20 3.50 -16.18
N LYS A 44 -20.60 4.25 -17.11
CA LYS A 44 -20.37 3.83 -18.47
C LYS A 44 -19.87 2.38 -18.49
N PRO A 45 -20.35 1.53 -19.42
CA PRO A 45 -19.89 0.16 -19.48
C PRO A 45 -18.36 0.15 -19.52
N ARG A 46 -17.76 -0.66 -18.66
CA ARG A 46 -16.30 -0.80 -18.64
C ARG A 46 -15.92 -1.49 -19.94
N VAL A 47 -15.08 -0.85 -20.72
CA VAL A 47 -14.44 -1.50 -21.87
C VAL A 47 -13.61 -2.63 -21.28
N GLU A 48 -13.90 -3.87 -21.69
CA GLU A 48 -13.07 -5.02 -21.35
C GLU A 48 -11.99 -5.12 -22.43
N ALA A 49 -10.73 -5.10 -22.01
CA ALA A 49 -9.59 -5.38 -22.88
C ALA A 49 -9.03 -6.75 -22.53
N ASP A 50 -8.36 -7.37 -23.50
CA ASP A 50 -7.68 -8.66 -23.29
C ASP A 50 -6.57 -8.49 -22.22
N PRO A 51 -6.60 -9.28 -21.13
CA PRO A 51 -5.57 -9.24 -20.10
C PRO A 51 -4.16 -9.53 -20.66
N ASN A 52 -4.04 -10.36 -21.69
CA ASN A 52 -2.74 -10.68 -22.28
C ASN A 52 -2.16 -9.49 -23.05
N GLU A 53 -3.01 -8.73 -23.76
CA GLU A 53 -2.60 -7.49 -24.40
C GLU A 53 -2.16 -6.45 -23.37
N GLN A 54 -2.92 -6.30 -22.29
CA GLN A 54 -2.57 -5.41 -21.19
C GLN A 54 -1.25 -5.81 -20.53
N LEU A 55 -1.02 -7.13 -20.34
CA LEU A 55 0.23 -7.64 -19.81
C LEU A 55 1.41 -7.28 -20.71
N LYS A 56 1.29 -7.54 -22.01
CA LYS A 56 2.33 -7.19 -22.99
C LYS A 56 2.67 -5.71 -22.93
N VAL A 57 1.67 -4.84 -22.92
CA VAL A 57 1.87 -3.39 -22.78
C VAL A 57 2.61 -3.02 -21.51
N SER A 58 2.30 -3.67 -20.39
CA SER A 58 2.96 -3.39 -19.11
C SER A 58 4.43 -3.82 -19.10
N VAL A 59 4.73 -5.01 -19.64
CA VAL A 59 6.10 -5.53 -19.75
C VAL A 59 6.94 -4.67 -20.69
N ASP A 60 6.43 -4.38 -21.89
CA ASP A 60 7.12 -3.53 -22.87
C ASP A 60 7.41 -2.14 -22.32
N PHE A 61 6.45 -1.55 -21.60
CA PHE A 61 6.62 -0.23 -21.00
C PHE A 61 7.68 -0.22 -19.90
N LEU A 62 7.62 -1.18 -18.99
CA LEU A 62 8.57 -1.26 -17.87
C LEU A 62 9.97 -1.64 -18.34
N GLN A 63 10.10 -2.58 -19.30
CA GLN A 63 11.40 -2.94 -19.85
C GLN A 63 12.03 -1.75 -20.58
N GLY A 64 11.27 -1.05 -21.42
CA GLY A 64 11.76 0.15 -22.08
C GLY A 64 12.17 1.27 -21.13
N LEU A 65 11.53 1.37 -19.96
CA LEU A 65 11.91 2.32 -18.93
C LEU A 65 13.25 1.93 -18.26
N ILE A 66 13.41 0.65 -17.90
CA ILE A 66 14.63 0.08 -17.32
C ILE A 66 15.81 0.28 -18.27
N ASP A 67 15.62 -0.06 -19.54
CA ASP A 67 16.63 0.11 -20.60
C ASP A 67 17.00 1.59 -20.77
N SER A 68 16.03 2.49 -20.73
CA SER A 68 16.25 3.94 -20.85
C SER A 68 17.03 4.52 -19.66
N PHE A 69 16.91 3.93 -18.49
CA PHE A 69 17.70 4.29 -17.31
C PHE A 69 19.08 3.63 -17.29
N GLY A 70 19.38 2.74 -18.24
CA GLY A 70 20.62 1.99 -18.27
C GLY A 70 20.79 1.04 -17.09
N LEU A 71 19.67 0.55 -16.53
CA LEU A 71 19.67 -0.39 -15.43
C LEU A 71 19.69 -1.82 -15.94
N ASP A 72 20.42 -2.69 -15.24
CA ASP A 72 20.37 -4.13 -15.48
C ASP A 72 19.14 -4.71 -14.76
N GLY A 73 18.09 -4.99 -15.55
CA GLY A 73 16.86 -5.53 -15.01
C GLY A 73 16.00 -6.21 -16.06
N LYS A 74 15.30 -7.25 -15.65
CA LYS A 74 14.36 -8.01 -16.47
C LYS A 74 12.96 -7.92 -15.90
N VAL A 75 12.00 -7.67 -16.78
CA VAL A 75 10.58 -7.62 -16.43
C VAL A 75 9.92 -8.95 -16.80
N GLU A 76 9.32 -9.59 -15.82
CA GLU A 76 8.53 -10.80 -15.97
C GLU A 76 7.09 -10.52 -15.56
N GLY A 77 6.12 -11.09 -16.29
CA GLY A 77 4.73 -10.87 -15.95
C GLY A 77 3.84 -12.06 -16.28
N GLU A 78 2.76 -12.19 -15.52
CA GLU A 78 1.75 -13.21 -15.70
C GLU A 78 0.35 -12.67 -15.41
N VAL A 79 -0.66 -13.39 -15.87
CA VAL A 79 -2.07 -13.05 -15.61
C VAL A 79 -2.64 -14.04 -14.61
N GLU A 80 -2.99 -13.56 -13.43
CA GLU A 80 -3.67 -14.33 -12.38
C GLU A 80 -5.10 -13.82 -12.20
N ASP A 81 -6.11 -14.64 -12.46
CA ASP A 81 -7.52 -14.29 -12.21
C ASP A 81 -7.93 -12.87 -12.69
N LYS A 82 -7.51 -12.45 -13.89
CA LYS A 82 -7.68 -11.10 -14.43
C LYS A 82 -6.87 -10.00 -13.73
N ASN A 83 -5.96 -10.32 -12.83
CA ASN A 83 -4.98 -9.39 -12.31
C ASN A 83 -3.68 -9.56 -13.09
N LEU A 84 -3.04 -8.46 -13.42
CA LEU A 84 -1.70 -8.48 -13.99
C LEU A 84 -0.69 -8.49 -12.85
N VAL A 85 0.14 -9.51 -12.78
CA VAL A 85 1.26 -9.60 -11.85
C VAL A 85 2.54 -9.37 -12.63
N VAL A 86 3.27 -8.33 -12.28
CA VAL A 86 4.51 -7.95 -12.97
C VAL A 86 5.62 -7.78 -11.94
N ASN A 87 6.71 -8.50 -12.16
CA ASN A 87 7.88 -8.50 -11.30
C ASN A 87 9.09 -7.97 -12.07
N VAL A 88 9.84 -7.09 -11.44
CA VAL A 88 11.10 -6.54 -11.97
C VAL A 88 12.24 -7.10 -11.13
N LYS A 89 13.17 -7.80 -11.78
CA LYS A 89 14.33 -8.44 -11.14
C LYS A 89 15.62 -8.00 -11.82
N GLY A 90 16.68 -7.81 -11.04
CA GLY A 90 18.02 -7.43 -11.50
C GLY A 90 18.81 -6.79 -10.38
N GLU A 91 20.14 -6.77 -10.49
CA GLU A 91 21.02 -6.30 -9.42
C GLU A 91 20.83 -4.79 -9.11
N GLN A 92 20.55 -3.99 -10.14
CA GLN A 92 20.41 -2.53 -9.99
C GLN A 92 18.96 -2.07 -9.82
N THR A 93 17.99 -3.00 -9.84
CA THR A 93 16.55 -2.66 -9.78
C THR A 93 16.13 -2.10 -8.43
N GLU A 94 16.92 -2.26 -7.37
CA GLU A 94 16.67 -1.63 -6.07
C GLU A 94 16.61 -0.09 -6.15
N ALA A 95 17.30 0.52 -7.12
CA ALA A 95 17.19 1.96 -7.38
C ALA A 95 15.75 2.40 -7.72
N LEU A 96 14.94 1.50 -8.30
CA LEU A 96 13.54 1.72 -8.66
C LEU A 96 12.58 1.58 -7.46
N VAL A 97 13.07 1.18 -6.32
CA VAL A 97 12.27 1.09 -5.08
C VAL A 97 12.05 2.47 -4.48
N GLY A 98 13.12 3.22 -4.28
CA GLY A 98 13.12 4.50 -3.62
C GLY A 98 12.82 4.42 -2.12
N GLU A 99 12.88 5.56 -1.44
CA GLU A 99 12.61 5.64 -0.01
C GLU A 99 11.18 5.17 0.32
N LYS A 100 11.07 4.15 1.18
CA LYS A 100 9.76 3.57 1.59
C LYS A 100 8.84 3.18 0.41
N GLY A 101 9.43 2.79 -0.75
CA GLY A 101 8.69 2.36 -1.93
C GLY A 101 8.00 3.49 -2.72
N ILE A 102 8.50 4.71 -2.64
CA ILE A 102 7.90 5.87 -3.31
C ILE A 102 7.98 5.73 -4.84
N ILE A 103 9.13 5.25 -5.35
CA ILE A 103 9.34 5.10 -6.79
C ILE A 103 8.48 3.96 -7.33
N ILE A 104 8.42 2.81 -6.66
CA ILE A 104 7.52 1.70 -7.07
C ILE A 104 6.08 2.19 -7.23
N ARG A 105 5.57 3.02 -6.31
CA ARG A 105 4.19 3.54 -6.42
C ARG A 105 4.02 4.44 -7.64
N SER A 106 5.01 5.26 -7.93
CA SER A 106 4.99 6.11 -9.13
C SER A 106 5.05 5.27 -10.41
N LEU A 107 5.90 4.25 -10.45
CA LEU A 107 5.99 3.29 -11.56
C LEU A 107 4.68 2.54 -11.76
N HIS A 108 4.04 2.09 -10.69
CA HIS A 108 2.73 1.43 -10.73
C HIS A 108 1.67 2.33 -11.39
N GLU A 109 1.57 3.60 -10.99
CA GLU A 109 0.61 4.54 -11.58
C GLU A 109 0.93 4.90 -13.04
N LEU A 110 2.20 5.04 -13.38
CA LEU A 110 2.63 5.28 -14.77
C LEU A 110 2.31 4.08 -15.66
N THR A 111 2.65 2.88 -15.23
CA THR A 111 2.36 1.63 -15.97
C THR A 111 0.86 1.46 -16.15
N ARG A 112 0.07 1.66 -15.11
CA ARG A 112 -1.39 1.61 -15.18
C ARG A 112 -1.96 2.63 -16.17
N THR A 113 -1.42 3.83 -16.19
CA THR A 113 -1.82 4.87 -17.14
C THR A 113 -1.43 4.52 -18.56
N ALA A 114 -0.25 3.94 -18.78
CA ALA A 114 0.20 3.48 -20.09
C ALA A 114 -0.72 2.38 -20.64
N ILE A 115 -1.06 1.38 -19.81
CA ILE A 115 -2.02 0.32 -20.16
C ILE A 115 -3.37 0.93 -20.54
N GLN A 116 -3.92 1.81 -19.71
CA GLN A 116 -5.21 2.43 -19.95
C GLN A 116 -5.24 3.26 -21.25
N ARG A 117 -4.16 3.96 -21.56
CA ARG A 117 -4.06 4.74 -22.81
C ARG A 117 -3.99 3.87 -24.05
N LYS A 118 -3.28 2.74 -23.98
CA LYS A 118 -3.14 1.82 -25.14
C LYS A 118 -4.36 0.94 -25.35
N THR A 119 -4.97 0.43 -24.28
CA THR A 119 -6.06 -0.56 -24.37
C THR A 119 -7.46 0.04 -24.17
N GLY A 120 -7.55 1.32 -23.78
CA GLY A 120 -8.83 1.98 -23.46
C GLY A 120 -9.51 1.48 -22.19
N ALA A 121 -8.96 0.47 -21.51
CA ALA A 121 -9.57 -0.18 -20.37
C ALA A 121 -8.70 -0.05 -19.10
N GLY A 122 -9.37 0.01 -17.96
CA GLY A 122 -8.68 -0.06 -16.66
C GLY A 122 -8.22 -1.48 -16.34
N THR A 123 -7.12 -1.59 -15.63
CA THR A 123 -6.56 -2.88 -15.21
C THR A 123 -6.32 -2.94 -13.71
N ARG A 124 -6.22 -4.17 -13.18
CA ARG A 124 -5.72 -4.44 -11.83
C ARG A 124 -4.27 -4.90 -11.97
N LEU A 125 -3.35 -3.98 -11.76
CA LEU A 125 -1.91 -4.23 -11.81
C LEU A 125 -1.37 -4.47 -10.41
N ARG A 126 -0.56 -5.51 -10.25
CA ARG A 126 0.29 -5.76 -9.11
C ARG A 126 1.73 -5.71 -9.61
N LEU A 127 2.46 -4.71 -9.18
CA LEU A 127 3.87 -4.50 -9.53
C LEU A 127 4.73 -4.72 -8.31
N ASP A 128 5.73 -5.58 -8.42
CA ASP A 128 6.80 -5.71 -7.43
C ASP A 128 8.17 -5.50 -8.09
N VAL A 129 9.11 -4.99 -7.33
CA VAL A 129 10.47 -4.69 -7.78
C VAL A 129 11.46 -5.20 -6.73
N ALA A 130 12.37 -6.06 -7.14
CA ALA A 130 13.43 -6.61 -6.28
C ALA A 130 12.89 -7.28 -4.99
N ASP A 131 11.70 -7.89 -5.06
CA ASP A 131 10.99 -8.50 -3.93
C ASP A 131 10.77 -7.52 -2.76
N TYR A 132 10.59 -6.24 -3.08
CA TYR A 132 10.45 -5.18 -2.08
C TYR A 132 9.29 -5.41 -1.12
N ALA A 133 8.15 -5.90 -1.62
CA ALA A 133 6.96 -6.11 -0.80
C ALA A 133 7.24 -7.10 0.36
N LEU A 134 7.96 -8.20 0.06
CA LEU A 134 8.36 -9.19 1.05
C LEU A 134 9.40 -8.62 2.03
N LYS A 135 10.50 -8.08 1.50
CA LYS A 135 11.57 -7.45 2.31
C LYS A 135 11.02 -6.37 3.24
N ARG A 136 10.09 -5.55 2.74
CA ARG A 136 9.47 -4.47 3.53
C ARG A 136 8.60 -5.02 4.65
N LYS A 137 7.80 -6.05 4.37
CA LYS A 137 6.97 -6.72 5.38
C LYS A 137 7.83 -7.29 6.50
N GLU A 138 8.88 -8.04 6.16
CA GLU A 138 9.80 -8.63 7.13
C GLU A 138 10.50 -7.56 8.00
N ALA A 139 11.01 -6.51 7.36
CA ALA A 139 11.66 -5.41 8.09
C ALA A 139 10.70 -4.71 9.07
N LEU A 140 9.44 -4.51 8.68
CA LEU A 140 8.42 -3.91 9.54
C LEU A 140 8.02 -4.84 10.70
N THR A 141 7.96 -6.14 10.46
CA THR A 141 7.69 -7.13 11.52
C THR A 141 8.81 -7.13 12.57
N ILE A 142 10.07 -7.22 12.13
CA ILE A 142 11.24 -7.15 13.04
C ILE A 142 11.28 -5.81 13.80
N TYR A 143 10.95 -4.71 13.12
CA TYR A 143 10.88 -3.39 13.75
C TYR A 143 9.78 -3.35 14.83
N ALA A 144 8.59 -3.88 14.54
CA ALA A 144 7.49 -3.95 15.48
C ALA A 144 7.86 -4.76 16.73
N GLU A 145 8.50 -5.92 16.56
CA GLU A 145 8.96 -6.77 17.67
C GLU A 145 9.97 -6.07 18.58
N ARG A 146 10.94 -5.36 18.00
CA ARG A 146 11.93 -4.59 18.77
C ARG A 146 11.28 -3.46 19.56
N LEU A 147 10.40 -2.72 18.87
CA LEU A 147 9.70 -1.60 19.47
C LEU A 147 8.78 -2.03 20.61
N THR A 148 8.08 -3.14 20.45
CA THR A 148 7.17 -3.66 21.47
C THR A 148 7.91 -4.12 22.72
N LYS A 149 9.11 -4.73 22.58
CA LYS A 149 9.98 -5.07 23.72
C LYS A 149 10.37 -3.81 24.48
N GLN A 150 10.82 -2.77 23.79
CA GLN A 150 11.17 -1.49 24.42
C GLN A 150 9.98 -0.86 25.15
N ILE A 151 8.79 -0.86 24.54
CA ILE A 151 7.57 -0.32 25.14
C ILE A 151 7.15 -1.10 26.41
N LEU A 152 7.36 -2.43 26.44
CA LEU A 152 7.07 -3.24 27.61
C LEU A 152 8.04 -2.93 28.77
N GLU A 153 9.30 -2.65 28.49
CA GLU A 153 10.33 -2.29 29.46
C GLU A 153 10.09 -0.86 30.00
N ASP A 154 9.99 0.12 29.11
CA ASP A 154 9.91 1.53 29.45
C ASP A 154 8.50 1.96 29.89
N LYS A 155 7.46 1.18 29.53
CA LYS A 155 6.03 1.48 29.72
C LYS A 155 5.60 2.82 29.11
N GLN A 156 6.35 3.31 28.14
CA GLN A 156 6.07 4.55 27.44
C GLN A 156 5.37 4.29 26.10
N GLU A 157 4.43 5.18 25.77
CA GLU A 157 3.77 5.16 24.46
C GLU A 157 4.70 5.73 23.40
N VAL A 158 4.75 5.08 22.25
CA VAL A 158 5.55 5.53 21.10
C VAL A 158 4.64 5.87 19.94
N MET A 159 4.86 7.03 19.35
CA MET A 159 4.19 7.49 18.12
C MET A 159 5.14 7.31 16.95
N LEU A 160 4.70 6.58 15.94
CA LEU A 160 5.48 6.29 14.75
C LEU A 160 5.26 7.32 13.65
N GLU A 161 6.23 7.41 12.73
CA GLU A 161 6.10 8.26 11.55
C GLU A 161 4.89 7.90 10.68
N PRO A 162 4.34 8.88 9.96
CA PRO A 162 3.23 8.64 9.03
C PRO A 162 3.60 7.63 7.95
N MET A 163 2.78 6.60 7.80
CA MET A 163 3.01 5.52 6.83
C MET A 163 1.77 5.21 6.00
N ASN A 164 1.97 4.47 4.92
CA ASN A 164 0.88 4.03 4.05
C ASN A 164 0.00 2.96 4.72
N SER A 165 -1.16 2.66 4.13
CA SER A 165 -2.13 1.72 4.69
C SER A 165 -1.62 0.28 4.79
N VAL A 166 -0.73 -0.14 3.86
CA VAL A 166 -0.17 -1.49 3.85
C VAL A 166 0.83 -1.66 4.98
N ASP A 167 1.77 -0.70 5.13
CA ASP A 167 2.76 -0.70 6.21
C ASP A 167 2.07 -0.66 7.58
N ARG A 168 1.04 0.17 7.73
CA ARG A 168 0.24 0.24 8.97
C ARG A 168 -0.40 -1.09 9.32
N LYS A 169 -1.02 -1.75 8.30
CA LYS A 169 -1.62 -3.06 8.51
C LYS A 169 -0.58 -4.06 8.98
N THR A 170 0.59 -4.12 8.32
CA THR A 170 1.68 -5.01 8.71
C THR A 170 2.13 -4.78 10.15
N LEU A 171 2.28 -3.52 10.57
CA LEU A 171 2.60 -3.19 11.95
C LEU A 171 1.50 -3.57 12.93
N HIS A 172 0.24 -3.30 12.61
CA HIS A 172 -0.88 -3.69 13.47
C HIS A 172 -0.97 -5.20 13.64
N ASP A 173 -0.80 -5.95 12.54
CA ASP A 173 -0.84 -7.41 12.56
C ASP A 173 0.32 -7.96 13.42
N ALA A 174 1.55 -7.45 13.24
CA ALA A 174 2.71 -7.88 14.04
C ALA A 174 2.57 -7.53 15.54
N VAL A 175 2.04 -6.35 15.87
CA VAL A 175 1.80 -5.95 17.26
C VAL A 175 0.66 -6.75 17.91
N ALA A 176 -0.33 -7.17 17.12
CA ALA A 176 -1.47 -7.93 17.62
C ALA A 176 -1.09 -9.34 18.13
N GLU A 177 0.02 -9.89 17.63
CA GLU A 177 0.59 -11.18 18.06
C GLU A 177 1.27 -11.11 19.42
N ILE A 178 1.50 -9.90 19.95
CA ILE A 178 2.23 -9.69 21.21
C ILE A 178 1.27 -9.31 22.33
N ASP A 179 1.26 -10.12 23.39
CA ASP A 179 0.41 -9.86 24.55
C ASP A 179 0.83 -8.60 25.32
N GLY A 180 -0.16 -7.90 25.86
CA GLY A 180 0.07 -6.72 26.71
C GLY A 180 0.19 -5.39 25.97
N ILE A 181 0.15 -5.38 24.64
CA ILE A 181 0.30 -4.17 23.80
C ILE A 181 -0.95 -3.89 22.98
N LYS A 182 -1.16 -2.62 22.64
CA LYS A 182 -2.20 -2.16 21.72
C LYS A 182 -1.63 -1.15 20.72
N SER A 183 -2.10 -1.21 19.50
CA SER A 183 -1.79 -0.25 18.44
C SER A 183 -3.06 0.46 17.95
N TYR A 184 -2.93 1.74 17.64
CA TYR A 184 -4.01 2.61 17.15
C TYR A 184 -3.53 3.40 15.93
N SER A 185 -4.42 3.71 14.99
CA SER A 185 -4.15 4.58 13.83
C SER A 185 -5.36 5.40 13.41
#